data_d8c47dc4c96b154b42e59f5b1f12c43d
#
_entry.id   d8c47dc4c96b154b42e59f5b1f12c43d
#
_cell.length_a   1.000
_cell.length_b   1.000
_cell.length_c   1.000
_cell.angle_alpha   90.00
_cell.angle_beta   90.00
_cell.angle_gamma   90.00
#
_symmetry.space_group_name_H-M   'P 1'
#
loop_
_entity.id
_entity.type
_entity.pdbx_description
1 polymer ?
#
loop_
_entity_poly.entity_id
_entity_poly.type
_entity_poly.pdbx_seq_one_letter_code
_entity_poly.pdbx_strand_id
1 'polypeptide(L)'
;MEKVAPKFAGRHLITLEEFTKPEIDYMLDLSGKLKAAFYRNEPTQWLVGKTGFLMFFEQSTRTRNSFESGMAQLGGHATFLDTSMMQIAHGESAKDTATILSSFGHMIACRYCNYGLGNKYIREMAQYSTVPIINLQCDLYHPMQALADLMTMQELFSTTKHLKVSIIWAFASTHKKPISVPLSQILLFPRYAMDVTLAYPEGYDLPDWAIEKAKQNALENGGTFRITHNMEEA
;
A
#
# COMPACT_ATOMS: atom_id res chain seq x y z
N MET A 1 -15.79 21.46 12.85
CA MET A 1 -15.61 21.70 11.41
C MET A 1 -15.54 20.34 10.73
N GLU A 2 -16.50 19.98 9.88
CA GLU A 2 -16.38 18.81 9.03
C GLU A 2 -15.18 19.03 8.10
N LYS A 3 -14.21 18.10 8.16
CA LYS A 3 -13.07 18.14 7.23
C LYS A 3 -13.62 17.92 5.82
N VAL A 4 -13.44 18.87 4.92
CA VAL A 4 -13.78 18.69 3.50
C VAL A 4 -13.04 17.47 2.97
N ALA A 5 -13.77 16.51 2.40
CA ALA A 5 -13.17 15.29 1.86
C ALA A 5 -12.19 15.64 0.73
N PRO A 6 -10.95 15.12 0.76
CA PRO A 6 -10.01 15.30 -0.34
C PRO A 6 -10.58 14.75 -1.65
N LYS A 7 -10.19 15.35 -2.78
CA LYS A 7 -10.60 14.88 -4.09
C LYS A 7 -9.74 13.69 -4.53
N PHE A 8 -10.26 12.46 -4.37
CA PHE A 8 -9.59 11.23 -4.83
C PHE A 8 -10.04 10.75 -6.21
N ALA A 9 -11.13 11.29 -6.74
CA ALA A 9 -11.65 10.89 -8.04
C ALA A 9 -10.59 11.05 -9.15
N GLY A 10 -10.39 10.01 -9.93
CA GLY A 10 -9.39 9.97 -11.01
C GLY A 10 -7.96 9.72 -10.54
N ARG A 11 -7.74 9.43 -9.27
CA ARG A 11 -6.40 9.11 -8.73
C ARG A 11 -6.23 7.60 -8.54
N HIS A 12 -4.97 7.17 -8.61
CA HIS A 12 -4.53 5.80 -8.35
C HIS A 12 -3.83 5.75 -6.99
N LEU A 13 -3.86 4.60 -6.32
CA LEU A 13 -3.11 4.37 -5.08
C LEU A 13 -1.97 3.40 -5.34
N ILE A 14 -0.84 3.91 -5.85
CA ILE A 14 0.35 3.10 -6.16
C ILE A 14 1.36 3.18 -5.03
N THR A 15 1.60 4.37 -4.52
CA THR A 15 2.46 4.65 -3.37
C THR A 15 1.88 5.79 -2.52
N LEU A 16 2.19 5.80 -1.23
CA LEU A 16 1.76 6.87 -0.32
C LEU A 16 2.56 8.17 -0.50
N GLU A 17 3.66 8.13 -1.24
CA GLU A 17 4.43 9.34 -1.61
C GLU A 17 3.67 10.30 -2.53
N GLU A 18 2.65 9.82 -3.23
CA GLU A 18 1.76 10.62 -4.08
C GLU A 18 0.62 11.29 -3.32
N PHE A 19 0.56 11.12 -2.01
CA PHE A 19 -0.50 11.67 -1.15
C PHE A 19 0.10 12.55 -0.06
N THR A 20 -0.56 13.67 0.19
CA THR A 20 -0.24 14.55 1.33
C THR A 20 -0.60 13.89 2.64
N LYS A 21 0.01 14.34 3.75
CA LYS A 21 -0.34 13.84 5.08
C LYS A 21 -1.83 13.99 5.41
N PRO A 22 -2.51 15.15 5.15
CA PRO A 22 -3.94 15.27 5.35
C PRO A 22 -4.79 14.28 4.56
N GLU A 23 -4.38 13.92 3.33
CA GLU A 23 -5.07 12.90 2.53
C GLU A 23 -4.92 11.50 3.14
N ILE A 24 -3.72 11.17 3.64
CA ILE A 24 -3.48 9.91 4.34
C ILE A 24 -4.28 9.87 5.65
N ASP A 25 -4.29 10.97 6.43
CA ASP A 25 -5.09 11.08 7.65
C ASP A 25 -6.59 10.88 7.36
N TYR A 26 -7.09 11.40 6.24
CA TYR A 26 -8.47 11.15 5.82
C TYR A 26 -8.76 9.68 5.51
N MET A 27 -7.83 8.99 4.81
CA MET A 27 -7.96 7.54 4.54
C MET A 27 -7.98 6.73 5.85
N LEU A 28 -7.15 7.09 6.82
CA LEU A 28 -7.10 6.42 8.12
C LEU A 28 -8.37 6.68 8.95
N ASP A 29 -8.85 7.93 8.99
CA ASP A 29 -10.11 8.30 9.65
C ASP A 29 -11.30 7.51 9.07
N LEU A 30 -11.36 7.40 7.73
CA LEU A 30 -12.39 6.63 7.04
C LEU A 30 -12.29 5.13 7.35
N SER A 31 -11.06 4.59 7.34
CA SER A 31 -10.80 3.19 7.69
C SER A 31 -11.22 2.88 9.11
N GLY A 32 -10.96 3.79 10.07
CA GLY A 32 -11.40 3.66 11.45
C GLY A 32 -12.92 3.65 11.60
N LYS A 33 -13.62 4.52 10.86
CA LYS A 33 -15.10 4.54 10.83
C LYS A 33 -15.67 3.23 10.28
N LEU A 34 -15.11 2.72 9.19
CA LEU A 34 -15.54 1.45 8.58
C LEU A 34 -15.24 0.26 9.51
N LYS A 35 -14.07 0.23 10.14
CA LYS A 35 -13.70 -0.78 11.14
C LYS A 35 -14.68 -0.78 12.32
N ALA A 36 -15.02 0.39 12.84
CA ALA A 36 -15.99 0.52 13.92
C ALA A 36 -17.40 0.06 13.51
N ALA A 37 -17.85 0.42 12.31
CA ALA A 37 -19.13 -0.03 11.77
C ALA A 37 -19.18 -1.56 11.61
N PHE A 38 -18.08 -2.15 11.11
CA PHE A 38 -17.94 -3.61 10.99
C PHE A 38 -18.13 -4.33 12.34
N TYR A 39 -17.43 -3.86 13.39
CA TYR A 39 -17.57 -4.47 14.72
C TYR A 39 -18.94 -4.26 15.39
N ARG A 40 -19.69 -3.23 14.96
CA ARG A 40 -21.07 -3.01 15.42
C ARG A 40 -22.13 -3.68 14.53
N ASN A 41 -21.70 -4.43 13.50
CA ASN A 41 -22.57 -5.01 12.47
C ASN A 41 -23.48 -3.96 11.80
N GLU A 42 -22.99 -2.75 11.62
CA GLU A 42 -23.71 -1.68 10.91
C GLU A 42 -23.54 -1.85 9.40
N PRO A 43 -24.61 -1.79 8.60
CA PRO A 43 -24.52 -1.90 7.16
C PRO A 43 -23.72 -0.74 6.54
N THR A 44 -22.74 -1.05 5.70
CA THR A 44 -21.93 -0.08 4.98
C THR A 44 -21.99 -0.32 3.47
N GLN A 45 -23.18 -0.28 2.90
CA GLN A 45 -23.46 -0.63 1.50
C GLN A 45 -23.09 0.51 0.53
N TRP A 46 -21.82 0.94 0.55
CA TRP A 46 -21.35 2.09 -0.23
C TRP A 46 -20.94 1.74 -1.66
N LEU A 47 -20.68 0.47 -1.92
CA LEU A 47 -20.21 -0.02 -3.22
C LEU A 47 -21.25 -0.88 -3.96
N VAL A 48 -22.54 -0.70 -3.67
CA VAL A 48 -23.63 -1.42 -4.38
C VAL A 48 -23.50 -1.20 -5.89
N GLY A 49 -23.53 -2.28 -6.65
CA GLY A 49 -23.38 -2.26 -8.12
C GLY A 49 -21.95 -1.97 -8.61
N LYS A 50 -20.95 -1.94 -7.72
CA LYS A 50 -19.54 -1.75 -8.09
C LYS A 50 -18.82 -3.08 -8.18
N THR A 51 -17.99 -3.23 -9.22
CA THR A 51 -17.13 -4.39 -9.43
C THR A 51 -15.67 -3.96 -9.36
N GLY A 52 -14.89 -4.66 -8.54
CA GLY A 52 -13.43 -4.54 -8.46
C GLY A 52 -12.74 -5.78 -9.02
N PHE A 53 -11.74 -5.60 -9.87
CA PHE A 53 -10.89 -6.68 -10.36
C PHE A 53 -9.65 -6.81 -9.47
N LEU A 54 -9.37 -8.03 -8.99
CA LEU A 54 -8.24 -8.35 -8.15
C LEU A 54 -7.23 -9.19 -8.92
N MET A 55 -6.24 -8.55 -9.53
CA MET A 55 -5.19 -9.17 -10.34
C MET A 55 -4.00 -9.61 -9.50
N PHE A 56 -3.65 -10.87 -9.56
CA PHE A 56 -2.52 -11.42 -8.81
C PHE A 56 -1.56 -12.17 -9.73
N PHE A 57 -0.30 -11.77 -9.72
CA PHE A 57 0.81 -12.47 -10.36
C PHE A 57 1.45 -13.51 -9.42
N GLU A 58 1.19 -13.42 -8.12
CA GLU A 58 1.66 -14.36 -7.11
C GLU A 58 0.52 -14.75 -6.16
N GLN A 59 0.69 -15.89 -5.51
CA GLN A 59 -0.25 -16.39 -4.52
C GLN A 59 -0.37 -15.45 -3.32
N SER A 60 -1.57 -15.30 -2.79
CA SER A 60 -1.83 -14.47 -1.61
C SER A 60 -3.07 -14.92 -0.87
N THR A 61 -2.90 -15.31 0.39
CA THR A 61 -4.04 -15.66 1.26
C THR A 61 -4.66 -14.41 1.89
N ARG A 62 -3.86 -13.62 2.58
CA ARG A 62 -4.35 -12.47 3.38
C ARG A 62 -4.87 -11.34 2.50
N THR A 63 -4.06 -10.85 1.57
CA THR A 63 -4.42 -9.70 0.73
C THR A 63 -5.63 -10.00 -0.14
N ARG A 64 -5.67 -11.18 -0.76
CA ARG A 64 -6.82 -11.59 -1.58
C ARG A 64 -8.11 -11.58 -0.75
N ASN A 65 -8.13 -12.36 0.33
CA ASN A 65 -9.37 -12.54 1.10
C ASN A 65 -9.81 -11.24 1.80
N SER A 66 -8.88 -10.38 2.25
CA SER A 66 -9.25 -9.09 2.84
C SER A 66 -9.94 -8.17 1.84
N PHE A 67 -9.48 -8.14 0.58
CA PHE A 67 -10.13 -7.34 -0.47
C PHE A 67 -11.46 -7.94 -0.93
N GLU A 68 -11.54 -9.25 -1.16
CA GLU A 68 -12.80 -9.93 -1.51
C GLU A 68 -13.86 -9.71 -0.42
N SER A 69 -13.49 -9.92 0.84
CA SER A 69 -14.39 -9.70 1.98
C SER A 69 -14.80 -8.23 2.12
N GLY A 70 -13.84 -7.30 2.01
CA GLY A 70 -14.11 -5.87 2.09
C GLY A 70 -15.07 -5.38 1.01
N MET A 71 -14.88 -5.81 -0.23
CA MET A 71 -15.81 -5.50 -1.34
C MET A 71 -17.21 -6.02 -1.05
N ALA A 72 -17.33 -7.27 -0.60
CA ALA A 72 -18.63 -7.87 -0.27
C ALA A 72 -19.33 -7.15 0.90
N GLN A 73 -18.58 -6.82 1.96
CA GLN A 73 -19.09 -6.09 3.14
C GLN A 73 -19.56 -4.67 2.80
N LEU A 74 -18.94 -4.04 1.80
CA LEU A 74 -19.34 -2.73 1.28
C LEU A 74 -20.46 -2.81 0.21
N GLY A 75 -20.98 -4.01 -0.07
CA GLY A 75 -22.08 -4.24 -1.04
C GLY A 75 -21.62 -4.33 -2.49
N GLY A 76 -20.32 -4.35 -2.74
CA GLY A 76 -19.73 -4.51 -4.05
C GLY A 76 -19.45 -5.97 -4.40
N HIS A 77 -18.86 -6.18 -5.57
CA HIS A 77 -18.41 -7.47 -6.05
C HIS A 77 -16.92 -7.43 -6.34
N ALA A 78 -16.19 -8.49 -5.97
CA ALA A 78 -14.78 -8.66 -6.32
C ALA A 78 -14.63 -9.86 -7.26
N THR A 79 -13.94 -9.67 -8.38
CA THR A 79 -13.56 -10.74 -9.30
C THR A 79 -12.05 -10.99 -9.14
N PHE A 80 -11.71 -12.18 -8.69
CA PHE A 80 -10.31 -12.61 -8.65
C PHE A 80 -9.81 -13.01 -10.04
N LEU A 81 -8.67 -12.48 -10.42
CA LEU A 81 -8.02 -12.74 -11.69
C LEU A 81 -6.62 -13.35 -11.43
N ASP A 82 -6.48 -14.63 -11.73
CA ASP A 82 -5.20 -15.30 -11.81
C ASP A 82 -4.58 -14.98 -13.16
N THR A 83 -3.46 -14.26 -13.16
CA THR A 83 -2.83 -13.79 -14.39
C THR A 83 -2.28 -14.92 -15.26
N SER A 84 -2.03 -16.10 -14.67
CA SER A 84 -1.65 -17.30 -15.45
C SER A 84 -2.78 -17.84 -16.35
N MET A 85 -4.04 -17.46 -16.04
CA MET A 85 -5.23 -17.81 -16.81
C MET A 85 -5.75 -16.66 -17.68
N MET A 86 -5.03 -15.55 -17.74
CA MET A 86 -5.35 -14.37 -18.55
C MET A 86 -4.51 -14.34 -19.82
N GLN A 87 -4.92 -13.50 -20.77
CA GLN A 87 -4.15 -13.29 -22.01
C GLN A 87 -2.75 -12.67 -21.76
N ILE A 88 -2.52 -12.14 -20.57
CA ILE A 88 -1.18 -11.71 -20.10
C ILE A 88 -0.15 -12.85 -20.25
N ALA A 89 -0.56 -14.09 -19.97
CA ALA A 89 0.29 -15.28 -20.15
C ALA A 89 0.70 -15.49 -21.62
N HIS A 90 -0.02 -14.90 -22.56
CA HIS A 90 0.24 -14.93 -24.00
C HIS A 90 0.77 -13.60 -24.55
N GLY A 91 1.19 -12.68 -23.67
CA GLY A 91 1.84 -11.42 -24.06
C GLY A 91 0.93 -10.21 -24.19
N GLU A 92 -0.31 -10.27 -23.66
CA GLU A 92 -1.17 -9.07 -23.58
C GLU A 92 -0.48 -7.97 -22.76
N SER A 93 -0.52 -6.74 -23.26
CA SER A 93 0.15 -5.60 -22.63
C SER A 93 -0.61 -5.10 -21.38
N ALA A 94 0.12 -4.42 -20.49
CA ALA A 94 -0.51 -3.72 -19.35
C ALA A 94 -1.55 -2.69 -19.81
N LYS A 95 -1.29 -2.03 -20.95
CA LYS A 95 -2.19 -1.08 -21.59
C LYS A 95 -3.52 -1.74 -21.99
N ASP A 96 -3.45 -2.83 -22.74
CA ASP A 96 -4.65 -3.50 -23.26
C ASP A 96 -5.47 -4.09 -22.11
N THR A 97 -4.81 -4.75 -21.17
CA THR A 97 -5.45 -5.28 -19.95
C THR A 97 -6.16 -4.17 -19.17
N ALA A 98 -5.49 -3.03 -18.91
CA ALA A 98 -6.07 -1.93 -18.17
C ALA A 98 -7.27 -1.30 -18.91
N THR A 99 -7.16 -1.12 -20.21
CA THR A 99 -8.22 -0.55 -21.05
C THR A 99 -9.47 -1.43 -21.02
N ILE A 100 -9.32 -2.74 -21.21
CA ILE A 100 -10.44 -3.69 -21.23
C ILE A 100 -11.09 -3.81 -19.84
N LEU A 101 -10.29 -4.05 -18.79
CA LEU A 101 -10.84 -4.20 -17.44
C LEU A 101 -11.52 -2.92 -16.95
N SER A 102 -11.00 -1.74 -17.31
CA SER A 102 -11.63 -0.46 -16.97
C SER A 102 -13.01 -0.29 -17.61
N SER A 103 -13.27 -0.91 -18.74
CA SER A 103 -14.59 -0.84 -19.43
C SER A 103 -15.63 -1.73 -18.75
N PHE A 104 -15.23 -2.71 -17.95
CA PHE A 104 -16.12 -3.67 -17.29
C PHE A 104 -16.32 -3.40 -15.80
N GLY A 105 -15.38 -2.72 -15.15
CA GLY A 105 -15.38 -2.56 -13.69
C GLY A 105 -15.18 -1.13 -13.22
N HIS A 106 -14.98 -1.00 -11.92
CA HIS A 106 -14.92 0.29 -11.23
C HIS A 106 -13.60 0.49 -10.49
N MET A 107 -12.77 -0.56 -10.40
CA MET A 107 -11.47 -0.55 -9.75
C MET A 107 -10.65 -1.75 -10.26
N ILE A 108 -9.34 -1.57 -10.39
CA ILE A 108 -8.40 -2.67 -10.63
C ILE A 108 -7.36 -2.64 -9.52
N ALA A 109 -7.29 -3.70 -8.72
CA ALA A 109 -6.29 -3.87 -7.68
C ALA A 109 -5.27 -4.92 -8.13
N CYS A 110 -3.99 -4.57 -8.15
CA CYS A 110 -2.95 -5.41 -8.73
C CYS A 110 -1.85 -5.73 -7.73
N ARG A 111 -1.44 -7.00 -7.66
CA ARG A 111 -0.25 -7.46 -6.94
C ARG A 111 0.74 -8.08 -7.92
N TYR A 112 1.92 -7.46 -8.03
CA TYR A 112 3.02 -7.92 -8.87
C TYR A 112 4.37 -7.59 -8.23
N CYS A 113 5.00 -8.59 -7.57
CA CYS A 113 6.17 -8.39 -6.73
C CYS A 113 7.52 -8.68 -7.43
N ASN A 114 7.55 -9.03 -8.71
CA ASN A 114 8.80 -9.28 -9.42
C ASN A 114 9.64 -8.01 -9.51
N TYR A 115 10.86 -8.07 -8.96
CA TYR A 115 11.75 -6.93 -8.86
C TYR A 115 12.10 -6.33 -10.24
N GLY A 116 11.96 -5.01 -10.34
CA GLY A 116 12.17 -4.25 -11.57
C GLY A 116 11.02 -4.29 -12.57
N LEU A 117 9.96 -5.08 -12.31
CA LEU A 117 8.80 -5.24 -13.20
C LEU A 117 7.49 -4.74 -12.58
N GLY A 118 7.21 -5.09 -11.34
CA GLY A 118 5.90 -4.88 -10.73
C GLY A 118 5.44 -3.43 -10.70
N ASN A 119 6.26 -2.53 -10.18
CA ASN A 119 5.93 -1.11 -10.14
C ASN A 119 5.78 -0.50 -11.55
N LYS A 120 6.63 -0.90 -12.49
CA LYS A 120 6.53 -0.46 -13.89
C LYS A 120 5.21 -0.88 -14.52
N TYR A 121 4.84 -2.14 -14.36
CA TYR A 121 3.59 -2.69 -14.88
C TYR A 121 2.36 -1.98 -14.31
N ILE A 122 2.30 -1.81 -12.98
CA ILE A 122 1.18 -1.13 -12.32
C ILE A 122 1.09 0.34 -12.75
N ARG A 123 2.22 1.03 -12.91
CA ARG A 123 2.24 2.41 -13.42
C ARG A 123 1.81 2.52 -14.88
N GLU A 124 2.19 1.56 -15.70
CA GLU A 124 1.71 1.49 -17.09
C GLU A 124 0.20 1.28 -17.14
N MET A 125 -0.34 0.34 -16.34
CA MET A 125 -1.79 0.18 -16.22
C MET A 125 -2.48 1.50 -15.82
N ALA A 126 -1.91 2.24 -14.88
CA ALA A 126 -2.47 3.50 -14.40
C ALA A 126 -2.54 4.58 -15.49
N GLN A 127 -1.64 4.56 -16.47
CA GLN A 127 -1.67 5.52 -17.59
C GLN A 127 -2.88 5.32 -18.54
N TYR A 128 -3.40 4.09 -18.62
CA TYR A 128 -4.45 3.73 -19.57
C TYR A 128 -5.78 3.36 -18.90
N SER A 129 -5.79 3.24 -17.58
CA SER A 129 -7.01 2.92 -16.82
C SER A 129 -7.90 4.14 -16.65
N THR A 130 -9.19 3.99 -16.92
CA THR A 130 -10.21 5.00 -16.61
C THR A 130 -10.81 4.84 -15.22
N VAL A 131 -10.40 3.80 -14.49
CA VAL A 131 -10.82 3.52 -13.11
C VAL A 131 -9.61 3.50 -12.18
N PRO A 132 -9.77 3.67 -10.85
CA PRO A 132 -8.65 3.62 -9.92
C PRO A 132 -7.83 2.33 -10.02
N ILE A 133 -6.51 2.46 -10.10
CA ILE A 133 -5.56 1.38 -9.91
C ILE A 133 -5.09 1.39 -8.46
N ILE A 134 -5.18 0.24 -7.80
CA ILE A 134 -4.78 0.05 -6.41
C ILE A 134 -3.61 -0.94 -6.35
N ASN A 135 -2.47 -0.49 -5.86
CA ASN A 135 -1.32 -1.35 -5.64
C ASN A 135 -1.51 -2.19 -4.37
N LEU A 136 -1.77 -3.48 -4.53
CA LEU A 136 -1.90 -4.43 -3.42
C LEU A 136 -0.54 -4.82 -2.82
N GLN A 137 0.46 -4.87 -3.65
CA GLN A 137 1.91 -4.95 -3.39
C GLN A 137 2.64 -5.01 -4.72
N CYS A 138 3.66 -4.20 -4.90
CA CYS A 138 4.63 -4.40 -5.99
C CYS A 138 6.02 -4.67 -5.44
N ASP A 139 7.02 -4.68 -6.31
CA ASP A 139 8.42 -4.84 -5.93
C ASP A 139 8.93 -3.72 -5.01
N LEU A 140 8.45 -2.48 -5.20
CA LEU A 140 8.91 -1.31 -4.45
C LEU A 140 7.96 -0.89 -3.31
N TYR A 141 6.64 -1.05 -3.46
CA TYR A 141 5.67 -0.48 -2.52
C TYR A 141 4.62 -1.48 -2.06
N HIS A 142 4.23 -1.34 -0.80
CA HIS A 142 3.08 -2.01 -0.20
C HIS A 142 2.26 -1.01 0.63
N PRO A 143 1.55 -0.07 -0.04
CA PRO A 143 0.89 1.05 0.65
C PRO A 143 -0.12 0.59 1.71
N MET A 144 -0.88 -0.47 1.43
CA MET A 144 -1.89 -0.98 2.36
C MET A 144 -1.28 -1.52 3.66
N GLN A 145 -0.09 -2.16 3.58
CA GLN A 145 0.58 -2.66 4.78
C GLN A 145 1.06 -1.49 5.64
N ALA A 146 1.72 -0.50 5.03
CA ALA A 146 2.20 0.67 5.77
C ALA A 146 1.05 1.47 6.43
N LEU A 147 -0.11 1.59 5.75
CA LEU A 147 -1.31 2.19 6.34
C LEU A 147 -1.87 1.38 7.50
N ALA A 148 -1.91 0.05 7.38
CA ALA A 148 -2.38 -0.83 8.45
C ALA A 148 -1.47 -0.76 9.68
N ASP A 149 -0.15 -0.74 9.49
CA ASP A 149 0.83 -0.60 10.56
C ASP A 149 0.68 0.76 11.27
N LEU A 150 0.56 1.84 10.48
CA LEU A 150 0.34 3.18 11.03
C LEU A 150 -0.98 3.26 11.81
N MET A 151 -2.06 2.73 11.27
CA MET A 151 -3.36 2.69 11.95
C MET A 151 -3.27 1.91 13.28
N THR A 152 -2.57 0.78 13.27
CA THR A 152 -2.35 -0.04 14.48
C THR A 152 -1.59 0.76 15.55
N MET A 153 -0.53 1.47 15.15
CA MET A 153 0.19 2.33 16.08
C MET A 153 -0.67 3.47 16.63
N GLN A 154 -1.51 4.09 15.79
CA GLN A 154 -2.45 5.13 16.24
C GLN A 154 -3.54 4.62 17.18
N GLU A 155 -3.92 3.35 17.06
CA GLU A 155 -4.89 2.71 17.97
C GLU A 155 -4.27 2.32 19.33
N LEU A 156 -3.00 1.95 19.33
CA LEU A 156 -2.32 1.44 20.52
C LEU A 156 -1.66 2.53 21.37
N PHE A 157 -1.26 3.64 20.73
CA PHE A 157 -0.52 4.70 21.38
C PHE A 157 -1.28 6.04 21.29
N SER A 158 -1.24 6.82 22.36
CA SER A 158 -1.91 8.12 22.44
C SER A 158 -1.35 9.15 21.43
N THR A 159 -0.13 8.96 20.98
CA THR A 159 0.54 9.78 19.96
C THR A 159 1.57 8.95 19.20
N THR A 160 1.75 9.28 17.93
CA THR A 160 2.84 8.73 17.12
C THR A 160 4.11 9.57 17.19
N LYS A 161 4.00 10.81 17.71
CA LYS A 161 5.13 11.73 17.80
C LYS A 161 6.19 11.18 18.75
N HIS A 162 7.42 11.04 18.24
CA HIS A 162 8.57 10.43 18.93
C HIS A 162 8.35 8.99 19.40
N LEU A 163 7.35 8.29 18.80
CA LEU A 163 7.24 6.86 18.98
C LEU A 163 8.44 6.18 18.34
N LYS A 164 9.16 5.40 19.14
CA LYS A 164 10.32 4.63 18.65
C LYS A 164 9.84 3.41 17.88
N VAL A 165 10.25 3.29 16.63
CA VAL A 165 9.87 2.19 15.74
C VAL A 165 11.11 1.55 15.15
N SER A 166 11.29 0.26 15.39
CA SER A 166 12.35 -0.53 14.77
C SER A 166 11.77 -1.35 13.62
N ILE A 167 12.30 -1.12 12.42
CA ILE A 167 11.98 -1.88 11.21
C ILE A 167 13.15 -2.82 10.97
N ILE A 168 12.91 -4.10 11.20
CA ILE A 168 13.92 -5.14 11.03
C ILE A 168 13.60 -5.93 9.79
N TRP A 169 14.57 -6.03 8.88
CA TRP A 169 14.42 -6.88 7.73
C TRP A 169 15.76 -7.49 7.34
N ALA A 170 15.79 -8.74 7.00
CA ALA A 170 17.04 -9.40 6.69
C ALA A 170 16.89 -10.70 5.92
N PHE A 171 15.86 -11.48 6.20
CA PHE A 171 15.79 -12.83 5.66
C PHE A 171 14.92 -12.88 4.41
N ALA A 172 15.59 -12.88 3.26
CA ALA A 172 14.99 -13.16 1.97
C ALA A 172 15.95 -14.02 1.15
N SER A 173 15.43 -14.74 0.17
CA SER A 173 16.25 -15.49 -0.80
C SER A 173 17.18 -14.58 -1.62
N THR A 174 16.86 -13.28 -1.67
CA THR A 174 17.70 -12.21 -2.25
C THR A 174 17.46 -10.91 -1.49
N HIS A 175 18.45 -10.00 -1.49
CA HIS A 175 18.30 -8.64 -0.95
C HIS A 175 17.28 -7.76 -1.71
N LYS A 176 16.70 -8.27 -2.78
CA LYS A 176 15.75 -7.56 -3.66
C LYS A 176 14.29 -7.92 -3.39
N LYS A 177 14.01 -8.91 -2.57
CA LYS A 177 12.64 -9.40 -2.32
C LYS A 177 12.52 -9.88 -0.87
N PRO A 178 11.58 -9.36 -0.07
CA PRO A 178 10.54 -8.37 -0.37
C PRO A 178 10.83 -6.99 0.23
N ILE A 179 11.50 -6.11 -0.47
CA ILE A 179 11.83 -4.76 0.03
C ILE A 179 10.62 -3.83 0.18
N SER A 180 9.50 -4.15 -0.44
CA SER A 180 8.32 -3.27 -0.54
C SER A 180 7.70 -2.87 0.81
N VAL A 181 7.73 -3.76 1.80
CA VAL A 181 7.21 -3.45 3.14
C VAL A 181 8.12 -2.48 3.88
N PRO A 182 9.40 -2.81 4.16
CA PRO A 182 10.28 -1.88 4.87
C PRO A 182 10.44 -0.56 4.11
N LEU A 183 10.46 -0.58 2.79
CA LEU A 183 10.55 0.64 1.98
C LEU A 183 9.31 1.54 2.17
N SER A 184 8.11 0.99 2.15
CA SER A 184 6.89 1.78 2.39
C SER A 184 6.81 2.31 3.82
N GLN A 185 7.30 1.56 4.79
CA GLN A 185 7.32 1.95 6.20
C GLN A 185 8.30 3.11 6.46
N ILE A 186 9.55 3.03 5.93
CA ILE A 186 10.54 4.11 6.11
C ILE A 186 10.14 5.41 5.40
N LEU A 187 9.35 5.32 4.32
CA LEU A 187 8.83 6.49 3.63
C LEU A 187 7.65 7.12 4.37
N LEU A 188 6.83 6.32 5.05
CA LEU A 188 5.61 6.79 5.70
C LEU A 188 5.83 7.24 7.16
N PHE A 189 6.45 6.41 8.00
CA PHE A 189 6.46 6.63 9.44
C PHE A 189 7.16 7.93 9.88
N PRO A 190 8.29 8.34 9.27
CA PRO A 190 8.91 9.62 9.58
C PRO A 190 8.00 10.83 9.31
N ARG A 191 7.05 10.74 8.37
CA ARG A 191 6.05 11.80 8.12
C ARG A 191 5.07 12.02 9.28
N TYR A 192 5.06 11.09 10.24
CA TYR A 192 4.26 11.15 11.48
C TYR A 192 5.12 11.46 12.71
N ALA A 193 6.29 12.07 12.49
CA ALA A 193 7.24 12.46 13.53
C ALA A 193 7.69 11.29 14.43
N MET A 194 7.74 10.08 13.88
CA MET A 194 8.26 8.90 14.59
C MET A 194 9.79 8.90 14.57
N ASP A 195 10.38 8.26 15.57
CA ASP A 195 11.81 7.99 15.66
C ASP A 195 12.07 6.58 15.11
N VAL A 196 12.46 6.51 13.83
CA VAL A 196 12.56 5.25 13.09
C VAL A 196 14.00 4.74 13.04
N THR A 197 14.19 3.49 13.43
CA THR A 197 15.42 2.74 13.23
C THR A 197 15.19 1.66 12.18
N LEU A 198 15.94 1.69 11.09
CA LEU A 198 16.00 0.62 10.09
C LEU A 198 17.20 -0.28 10.39
N ALA A 199 16.93 -1.56 10.71
CA ALA A 199 17.96 -2.53 11.06
C ALA A 199 18.03 -3.67 10.04
N TYR A 200 19.20 -3.92 9.47
CA TYR A 200 19.43 -5.00 8.53
C TYR A 200 20.93 -5.36 8.46
N PRO A 201 21.30 -6.61 8.12
CA PRO A 201 22.69 -6.99 7.92
C PRO A 201 23.31 -6.28 6.72
N GLU A 202 24.62 -6.12 6.72
CA GLU A 202 25.36 -5.59 5.56
C GLU A 202 25.00 -6.37 4.27
N GLY A 203 24.85 -5.64 3.17
CA GLY A 203 24.46 -6.18 1.88
C GLY A 203 22.95 -6.32 1.64
N TYR A 204 22.11 -5.90 2.61
CA TYR A 204 20.65 -5.83 2.47
C TYR A 204 20.14 -4.39 2.36
N ASP A 205 20.93 -3.54 1.72
CA ASP A 205 20.60 -2.13 1.59
C ASP A 205 19.31 -1.88 0.83
N LEU A 206 18.51 -0.95 1.33
CA LEU A 206 17.41 -0.37 0.57
C LEU A 206 17.96 0.67 -0.43
N PRO A 207 17.22 1.01 -1.49
CA PRO A 207 17.69 1.99 -2.46
C PRO A 207 18.03 3.35 -1.82
N ASP A 208 19.17 3.94 -2.17
CA ASP A 208 19.67 5.19 -1.61
C ASP A 208 18.65 6.32 -1.65
N TRP A 209 17.90 6.45 -2.75
CA TRP A 209 16.85 7.46 -2.88
C TRP A 209 15.77 7.35 -1.79
N ALA A 210 15.45 6.12 -1.35
CA ALA A 210 14.44 5.91 -0.31
C ALA A 210 15.00 6.24 1.08
N ILE A 211 16.27 5.94 1.32
CA ILE A 211 16.97 6.31 2.54
C ILE A 211 17.05 7.84 2.68
N GLU A 212 17.45 8.53 1.62
CA GLU A 212 17.52 10.00 1.63
C GLU A 212 16.13 10.62 1.81
N LYS A 213 15.09 10.06 1.17
CA LYS A 213 13.72 10.53 1.36
C LYS A 213 13.21 10.30 2.78
N ALA A 214 13.54 9.17 3.40
CA ALA A 214 13.20 8.89 4.79
C ALA A 214 13.85 9.89 5.77
N LYS A 215 15.14 10.21 5.58
CA LYS A 215 15.87 11.24 6.34
C LYS A 215 15.19 12.61 6.18
N GLN A 216 14.87 12.98 4.94
CA GLN A 216 14.17 14.24 4.66
C GLN A 216 12.81 14.30 5.35
N ASN A 217 11.99 13.25 5.22
CA ASN A 217 10.68 13.16 5.87
C ASN A 217 10.80 13.29 7.39
N ALA A 218 11.80 12.66 8.02
CA ALA A 218 12.06 12.79 9.45
C ALA A 218 12.40 14.23 9.85
N LEU A 219 13.32 14.87 9.13
CA LEU A 219 13.73 16.26 9.40
C LEU A 219 12.55 17.23 9.26
N GLU A 220 11.77 17.12 8.18
CA GLU A 220 10.64 18.01 7.89
C GLU A 220 9.49 17.88 8.92
N ASN A 221 9.34 16.73 9.55
CA ASN A 221 8.24 16.46 10.47
C ASN A 221 8.68 16.38 11.95
N GLY A 222 9.97 16.54 12.25
CA GLY A 222 10.48 16.59 13.62
C GLY A 222 10.65 15.23 14.29
N GLY A 223 10.77 14.16 13.53
CA GLY A 223 11.19 12.82 13.98
C GLY A 223 12.67 12.55 13.68
N THR A 224 13.10 11.32 13.86
CA THR A 224 14.46 10.87 13.51
C THR A 224 14.43 9.65 12.61
N PHE A 225 15.48 9.48 11.79
CA PHE A 225 15.70 8.27 11.01
C PHE A 225 17.16 7.86 11.09
N ARG A 226 17.41 6.62 11.47
CA ARG A 226 18.76 6.04 11.53
C ARG A 226 18.78 4.63 10.98
N ILE A 227 19.97 4.19 10.57
CA ILE A 227 20.24 2.82 10.14
C ILE A 227 21.21 2.19 11.11
N THR A 228 21.05 0.91 11.38
CA THR A 228 22.01 0.08 12.10
C THR A 228 22.14 -1.29 11.43
N HIS A 229 23.36 -1.84 11.43
CA HIS A 229 23.62 -3.22 11.05
C HIS A 229 23.72 -4.15 12.27
N ASN A 230 23.59 -3.58 13.46
CA ASN A 230 23.51 -4.34 14.70
C ASN A 230 22.04 -4.47 15.14
N MET A 231 21.51 -5.69 15.10
CA MET A 231 20.12 -5.98 15.43
C MET A 231 19.80 -5.80 16.90
N GLU A 232 20.80 -5.82 17.79
CA GLU A 232 20.62 -5.59 19.22
C GLU A 232 20.47 -4.09 19.56
N GLU A 233 20.87 -3.21 18.66
CA GLU A 233 20.73 -1.75 18.79
C GLU A 233 19.42 -1.20 18.23
N ALA A 234 18.58 -2.04 17.64
CA ALA A 234 17.37 -1.66 16.92
C ALA A 234 16.18 -1.33 17.84
#